data_c9945f993924f3906c73230334c12a39
#
_entry.id   c9945f993924f3906c73230334c12a39
#
_cell.length_a   1.000
_cell.length_b   1.000
_cell.length_c   1.000
_cell.angle_alpha   90.00
_cell.angle_beta   90.00
_cell.angle_gamma   90.00
#
_symmetry.space_group_name_H-M   'P 1'
#
loop_
_entity.id
_entity.type
_entity.pdbx_description
1 polymer ?
#
loop_
_entity_poly.entity_id
_entity_poly.type
_entity_poly.pdbx_seq_one_letter_code
_entity_poly.pdbx_strand_id
1 'polypeptide(L)'
;MQDILNTLDGGDTKDMNVIAMFTTNHIELIEPTFLRGKRIGTIISMGPLDAKTAEEFIRESFKIGCYTIEDDLTEVCQLIEDSKIVPAFMAEIIEKVKSAMILEDQCEVKAEYIKYSVESYLEQVKLSQTKDMSLTPEKKFVEALREILHSSKNEEDQQAFIKMMEDYCEEKIDSYKD
;
A
#
# COMPACT_ATOMS: atom_id res chain seq x y z
N MET A 1 -24.54 -2.30 -4.48
CA MET A 1 -23.99 -3.42 -3.68
C MET A 1 -24.91 -4.62 -3.64
N GLN A 2 -26.21 -4.41 -3.42
CA GLN A 2 -27.21 -5.49 -3.39
C GLN A 2 -27.32 -6.28 -4.71
N ASP A 3 -27.11 -5.62 -5.86
CA ASP A 3 -27.18 -6.27 -7.17
C ASP A 3 -26.04 -7.27 -7.39
N ILE A 4 -24.84 -6.98 -6.85
CA ILE A 4 -23.71 -7.90 -6.90
C ILE A 4 -23.99 -9.13 -6.03
N LEU A 5 -24.60 -8.94 -4.85
CA LEU A 5 -25.00 -10.06 -3.99
C LEU A 5 -26.04 -10.96 -4.69
N ASN A 6 -27.03 -10.36 -5.31
CA ASN A 6 -28.06 -11.11 -6.03
C ASN A 6 -27.47 -11.91 -7.19
N THR A 7 -26.47 -11.36 -7.87
CA THR A 7 -25.74 -12.05 -8.93
C THR A 7 -24.89 -13.21 -8.38
N LEU A 8 -24.25 -13.04 -7.22
CA LEU A 8 -23.45 -14.09 -6.59
C LEU A 8 -24.29 -15.18 -5.92
N ASP A 9 -25.43 -14.83 -5.32
CA ASP A 9 -26.38 -15.78 -4.71
C ASP A 9 -27.19 -16.58 -5.76
N GLY A 10 -27.14 -16.13 -7.01
CA GLY A 10 -27.44 -16.87 -8.21
C GLY A 10 -28.80 -17.52 -8.30
N GLY A 11 -29.86 -16.72 -8.47
CA GLY A 11 -31.05 -17.25 -9.16
C GLY A 11 -30.75 -17.68 -10.59
N ASP A 12 -29.99 -16.85 -11.32
CA ASP A 12 -29.72 -17.00 -12.75
C ASP A 12 -28.35 -17.63 -13.07
N THR A 13 -27.44 -17.74 -12.09
CA THR A 13 -26.06 -18.22 -12.31
C THR A 13 -25.80 -19.64 -11.83
N LYS A 14 -26.78 -20.33 -11.27
CA LYS A 14 -26.63 -21.69 -10.73
C LYS A 14 -26.15 -22.73 -11.74
N ASP A 15 -26.39 -22.50 -13.04
CA ASP A 15 -25.97 -23.37 -14.11
C ASP A 15 -24.77 -22.84 -14.90
N MET A 16 -24.20 -21.69 -14.47
CA MET A 16 -23.00 -21.13 -15.09
C MET A 16 -21.76 -21.45 -14.25
N ASN A 17 -20.74 -22.01 -14.87
CA ASN A 17 -19.41 -22.16 -14.28
C ASN A 17 -18.69 -20.81 -14.31
N VAL A 18 -19.01 -19.93 -13.34
CA VAL A 18 -18.43 -18.60 -13.23
C VAL A 18 -17.48 -18.57 -12.05
N ILE A 19 -16.27 -18.06 -12.27
CA ILE A 19 -15.33 -17.69 -11.21
C ILE A 19 -15.37 -16.18 -11.09
N ALA A 20 -15.80 -15.67 -9.94
CA ALA A 20 -15.78 -14.25 -9.63
C ALA A 20 -14.54 -13.92 -8.77
N MET A 21 -13.78 -12.92 -9.18
CA MET A 21 -12.60 -12.43 -8.46
C MET A 21 -12.81 -10.94 -8.12
N PHE A 22 -12.63 -10.59 -6.86
CA PHE A 22 -12.74 -9.23 -6.37
C PHE A 22 -11.42 -8.79 -5.77
N THR A 23 -11.06 -7.54 -5.97
CA THR A 23 -9.88 -6.92 -5.35
C THR A 23 -10.29 -5.69 -4.57
N THR A 24 -9.67 -5.47 -3.42
CA THR A 24 -9.84 -4.28 -2.60
C THR A 24 -8.58 -3.99 -1.82
N ASN A 25 -8.32 -2.70 -1.58
CA ASN A 25 -7.31 -2.25 -0.62
C ASN A 25 -7.91 -2.01 0.77
N HIS A 26 -9.25 -2.11 0.90
CA HIS A 26 -10.02 -1.76 2.09
C HIS A 26 -10.99 -2.89 2.44
N ILE A 27 -10.46 -4.00 2.96
CA ILE A 27 -11.28 -5.14 3.35
C ILE A 27 -12.23 -4.80 4.52
N GLU A 28 -11.85 -3.85 5.35
CA GLU A 28 -12.63 -3.34 6.48
C GLU A 28 -13.92 -2.63 6.05
N LEU A 29 -13.98 -2.14 4.80
CA LEU A 29 -15.17 -1.51 4.23
C LEU A 29 -16.15 -2.52 3.59
N ILE A 30 -15.76 -3.79 3.50
CA ILE A 30 -16.63 -4.83 2.96
C ILE A 30 -17.59 -5.28 4.06
N GLU A 31 -18.88 -5.18 3.77
CA GLU A 31 -19.91 -5.65 4.71
C GLU A 31 -19.69 -7.13 5.09
N PRO A 32 -19.78 -7.48 6.39
CA PRO A 32 -19.59 -8.86 6.84
C PRO A 32 -20.51 -9.89 6.16
N THR A 33 -21.65 -9.44 5.62
CA THR A 33 -22.58 -10.27 4.86
C THR A 33 -21.99 -10.82 3.56
N PHE A 34 -21.01 -10.13 2.95
CA PHE A 34 -20.25 -10.63 1.79
C PHE A 34 -19.25 -11.71 2.17
N LEU A 35 -18.65 -11.57 3.36
CA LEU A 35 -17.64 -12.50 3.87
C LEU A 35 -18.23 -13.77 4.48
N ARG A 36 -19.55 -13.77 4.68
CA ARG A 36 -20.28 -14.92 5.26
C ARG A 36 -20.95 -15.77 4.16
N GLY A 37 -21.05 -17.06 4.45
CA GLY A 37 -21.70 -18.01 3.56
C GLY A 37 -20.78 -18.48 2.42
N LYS A 38 -21.37 -18.96 1.36
CA LYS A 38 -20.63 -19.47 0.18
C LYS A 38 -20.37 -18.39 -0.88
N ARG A 39 -20.46 -17.09 -0.53
CA ARG A 39 -20.36 -15.99 -1.48
C ARG A 39 -18.92 -15.71 -1.85
N ILE A 40 -18.06 -15.49 -0.86
CA ILE A 40 -16.61 -15.39 -1.03
C ILE A 40 -16.00 -16.63 -0.40
N GLY A 41 -15.52 -17.54 -1.25
CA GLY A 41 -14.98 -18.82 -0.81
C GLY A 41 -13.58 -18.73 -0.24
N THR A 42 -12.77 -17.79 -0.73
CA THR A 42 -11.36 -17.64 -0.33
C THR A 42 -10.97 -16.17 -0.34
N ILE A 43 -10.27 -15.75 0.70
CA ILE A 43 -9.67 -14.42 0.81
C ILE A 43 -8.16 -14.61 0.77
N ILE A 44 -7.50 -13.94 -0.17
CA ILE A 44 -6.05 -13.96 -0.31
C ILE A 44 -5.54 -12.56 0.06
N SER A 45 -4.76 -12.49 1.13
CA SER A 45 -4.10 -11.25 1.53
C SER A 45 -2.77 -11.14 0.80
N MET A 46 -2.55 -10.02 0.11
CA MET A 46 -1.28 -9.70 -0.54
C MET A 46 -0.57 -8.63 0.28
N GLY A 47 0.38 -9.08 1.11
CA GLY A 47 1.21 -8.22 1.96
C GLY A 47 2.60 -7.95 1.36
N PRO A 48 3.50 -7.35 2.16
CA PRO A 48 4.90 -7.22 1.82
C PRO A 48 5.55 -8.57 1.53
N LEU A 49 6.55 -8.56 0.66
CA LEU A 49 7.32 -9.77 0.31
C LEU A 49 8.28 -10.14 1.44
N ASP A 50 8.34 -11.41 1.82
CA ASP A 50 9.45 -11.97 2.56
C ASP A 50 10.64 -12.25 1.63
N ALA A 51 11.83 -12.47 2.17
CA ALA A 51 13.05 -12.64 1.37
C ALA A 51 12.94 -13.79 0.37
N LYS A 52 12.33 -14.92 0.77
CA LYS A 52 12.15 -16.07 -0.10
C LYS A 52 11.21 -15.79 -1.26
N THR A 53 10.06 -15.22 -0.97
CA THR A 53 9.06 -14.87 -1.98
C THR A 53 9.58 -13.76 -2.91
N ALA A 54 10.38 -12.83 -2.38
CA ALA A 54 11.05 -11.80 -3.18
C ALA A 54 12.01 -12.40 -4.18
N GLU A 55 12.83 -13.38 -3.77
CA GLU A 55 13.75 -14.08 -4.68
C GLU A 55 13.00 -14.83 -5.79
N GLU A 56 11.98 -15.60 -5.43
CA GLU A 56 11.15 -16.33 -6.40
C GLU A 56 10.48 -15.35 -7.39
N PHE A 57 9.94 -14.23 -6.89
CA PHE A 57 9.29 -13.20 -7.70
C PHE A 57 10.27 -12.54 -8.69
N ILE A 58 11.47 -12.20 -8.23
CA ILE A 58 12.54 -11.62 -9.07
C ILE A 58 12.93 -12.59 -10.17
N ARG A 59 13.31 -13.83 -9.81
CA ARG A 59 13.79 -14.82 -10.77
C ARG A 59 12.75 -15.15 -11.83
N GLU A 60 11.51 -15.39 -11.44
CA GLU A 60 10.43 -15.70 -12.42
C GLU A 60 10.09 -14.49 -13.30
N SER A 61 10.11 -13.27 -12.76
CA SER A 61 9.83 -12.05 -13.52
C SER A 61 10.89 -11.79 -14.62
N PHE A 62 12.15 -12.03 -14.34
CA PHE A 62 13.22 -11.89 -15.33
C PHE A 62 13.27 -13.05 -16.32
N LYS A 63 12.98 -14.27 -15.89
CA LYS A 63 12.89 -15.44 -16.74
C LYS A 63 11.82 -15.29 -17.84
N ILE A 64 10.67 -14.72 -17.52
CA ILE A 64 9.62 -14.41 -18.52
C ILE A 64 10.15 -13.48 -19.61
N GLY A 65 11.05 -12.54 -19.28
CA GLY A 65 11.72 -11.64 -20.23
C GLY A 65 12.95 -12.22 -20.93
N CYS A 66 13.26 -13.50 -20.75
CA CYS A 66 14.47 -14.18 -21.27
C CYS A 66 15.80 -13.58 -20.73
N TYR A 67 15.76 -12.98 -19.54
CA TYR A 67 16.96 -12.53 -18.82
C TYR A 67 17.49 -13.64 -17.91
N THR A 68 18.80 -13.64 -17.68
CA THR A 68 19.46 -14.55 -16.73
C THR A 68 19.96 -13.81 -15.52
N ILE A 69 19.87 -14.48 -14.35
CA ILE A 69 20.43 -13.98 -13.08
C ILE A 69 21.25 -15.13 -12.48
N GLU A 70 22.55 -15.00 -12.49
CA GLU A 70 23.47 -15.98 -11.90
C GLU A 70 23.91 -15.56 -10.48
N ASP A 71 23.77 -14.28 -10.14
CA ASP A 71 24.18 -13.72 -8.86
C ASP A 71 23.34 -14.23 -7.69
N ASP A 72 23.96 -14.15 -6.50
CA ASP A 72 23.27 -14.31 -5.22
C ASP A 72 22.41 -13.07 -4.92
N LEU A 73 21.13 -13.30 -4.66
CA LEU A 73 20.16 -12.26 -4.37
C LEU A 73 19.87 -12.09 -2.87
N THR A 74 20.57 -12.81 -2.01
CA THR A 74 20.25 -12.86 -0.56
C THR A 74 20.21 -11.46 0.07
N GLU A 75 21.22 -10.63 -0.21
CA GLU A 75 21.28 -9.27 0.35
C GLU A 75 20.15 -8.38 -0.16
N VAL A 76 19.83 -8.47 -1.44
CA VAL A 76 18.73 -7.70 -2.06
C VAL A 76 17.38 -8.13 -1.51
N CYS A 77 17.15 -9.43 -1.38
CA CYS A 77 15.91 -9.99 -0.85
C CYS A 77 15.69 -9.62 0.62
N GLN A 78 16.77 -9.60 1.42
CA GLN A 78 16.69 -9.13 2.80
C GLN A 78 16.34 -7.64 2.88
N LEU A 79 16.93 -6.80 2.01
CA LEU A 79 16.59 -5.38 1.92
C LEU A 79 15.10 -5.17 1.56
N ILE A 80 14.55 -5.99 0.66
CA ILE A 80 13.14 -5.95 0.25
C ILE A 80 12.22 -6.29 1.43
N GLU A 81 12.54 -7.34 2.17
CA GLU A 81 11.78 -7.77 3.35
C GLU A 81 11.80 -6.71 4.45
N ASP A 82 12.99 -6.20 4.82
CA ASP A 82 13.18 -5.19 5.85
C ASP A 82 12.45 -3.88 5.52
N SER A 83 12.40 -3.54 4.23
CA SER A 83 11.73 -2.35 3.72
C SER A 83 10.23 -2.55 3.48
N LYS A 84 9.71 -3.76 3.70
CA LYS A 84 8.30 -4.13 3.54
C LYS A 84 7.74 -3.78 2.14
N ILE A 85 8.52 -4.06 1.11
CA ILE A 85 8.11 -3.79 -0.27
C ILE A 85 7.01 -4.76 -0.68
N VAL A 86 5.91 -4.23 -1.22
CA VAL A 86 4.79 -5.03 -1.73
C VAL A 86 4.99 -5.43 -3.19
N PRO A 87 4.35 -6.51 -3.68
CA PRO A 87 4.55 -7.02 -5.03
C PRO A 87 4.36 -5.99 -6.14
N ALA A 88 3.41 -5.06 -5.98
CA ALA A 88 3.14 -4.02 -6.98
C ALA A 88 4.35 -3.11 -7.20
N PHE A 89 5.01 -2.68 -6.13
CA PHE A 89 6.22 -1.86 -6.22
C PHE A 89 7.41 -2.66 -6.72
N MET A 90 7.50 -3.94 -6.34
CA MET A 90 8.57 -4.81 -6.86
C MET A 90 8.45 -4.99 -8.38
N ALA A 91 7.23 -5.14 -8.90
CA ALA A 91 6.99 -5.20 -10.34
C ALA A 91 7.47 -3.92 -11.06
N GLU A 92 7.21 -2.74 -10.50
CA GLU A 92 7.70 -1.46 -11.04
C GLU A 92 9.24 -1.39 -11.05
N ILE A 93 9.89 -1.83 -9.97
CA ILE A 93 11.34 -1.88 -9.87
C ILE A 93 11.93 -2.80 -10.96
N ILE A 94 11.33 -3.99 -11.15
CA ILE A 94 11.77 -4.95 -12.17
C ILE A 94 11.64 -4.36 -13.58
N GLU A 95 10.54 -3.67 -13.89
CA GLU A 95 10.36 -3.04 -15.20
C GLU A 95 11.37 -1.90 -15.45
N LYS A 96 11.78 -1.17 -14.41
CA LYS A 96 12.87 -0.18 -14.51
C LYS A 96 14.21 -0.85 -14.84
N VAL A 97 14.53 -1.96 -14.16
CA VAL A 97 15.75 -2.72 -14.43
C VAL A 97 15.73 -3.28 -15.85
N LYS A 98 14.64 -3.90 -16.30
CA LYS A 98 14.49 -4.40 -17.67
C LYS A 98 14.68 -3.29 -18.71
N SER A 99 14.11 -2.11 -18.46
CA SER A 99 14.26 -0.97 -19.35
C SER A 99 15.74 -0.53 -19.46
N ALA A 100 16.48 -0.53 -18.37
CA ALA A 100 17.91 -0.24 -18.38
C ALA A 100 18.70 -1.30 -19.14
N MET A 101 18.40 -2.59 -18.95
CA MET A 101 19.03 -3.71 -19.65
C MET A 101 18.82 -3.64 -21.16
N ILE A 102 17.62 -3.25 -21.61
CA ILE A 102 17.32 -3.04 -23.05
C ILE A 102 18.19 -1.91 -23.61
N LEU A 103 18.36 -0.82 -22.88
CA LEU A 103 19.18 0.32 -23.32
C LEU A 103 20.67 -0.03 -23.44
N GLU A 104 21.14 -0.94 -22.58
CA GLU A 104 22.53 -1.40 -22.56
C GLU A 104 22.79 -2.64 -23.45
N ASP A 105 21.76 -3.18 -24.12
CA ASP A 105 21.78 -4.40 -24.93
C ASP A 105 22.34 -5.61 -24.15
N GLN A 106 21.94 -5.75 -22.88
CA GLN A 106 22.38 -6.81 -21.98
C GLN A 106 21.23 -7.76 -21.65
N CYS A 107 21.57 -9.05 -21.51
CA CYS A 107 20.61 -10.09 -21.10
C CYS A 107 20.91 -10.67 -19.71
N GLU A 108 22.09 -10.39 -19.16
CA GLU A 108 22.52 -10.84 -17.84
C GLU A 108 22.27 -9.74 -16.81
N VAL A 109 21.37 -9.99 -15.86
CA VAL A 109 21.01 -9.06 -14.80
C VAL A 109 21.87 -9.32 -13.58
N LYS A 110 22.59 -8.31 -13.12
CA LYS A 110 23.39 -8.38 -11.88
C LYS A 110 22.56 -7.97 -10.67
N ALA A 111 22.85 -8.59 -9.53
CA ALA A 111 22.20 -8.26 -8.25
C ALA A 111 22.36 -6.78 -7.90
N GLU A 112 23.48 -6.15 -8.26
CA GLU A 112 23.74 -4.73 -8.02
C GLU A 112 22.74 -3.80 -8.71
N TYR A 113 22.28 -4.13 -9.92
CA TYR A 113 21.28 -3.32 -10.64
C TYR A 113 19.93 -3.35 -9.94
N ILE A 114 19.54 -4.53 -9.44
CA ILE A 114 18.29 -4.69 -8.69
C ILE A 114 18.42 -3.93 -7.36
N LYS A 115 19.52 -4.10 -6.63
CA LYS A 115 19.78 -3.40 -5.37
C LYS A 115 19.70 -1.88 -5.53
N TYR A 116 20.41 -1.34 -6.52
CA TYR A 116 20.39 0.09 -6.82
C TYR A 116 18.98 0.59 -7.11
N SER A 117 18.21 -0.17 -7.88
CA SER A 117 16.81 0.20 -8.22
C SER A 117 15.89 0.16 -7.01
N VAL A 118 16.08 -0.79 -6.09
CA VAL A 118 15.37 -0.86 -4.80
C VAL A 118 15.72 0.35 -3.93
N GLU A 119 17.01 0.65 -3.76
CA GLU A 119 17.47 1.80 -2.97
C GLU A 119 16.95 3.13 -3.52
N SER A 120 17.04 3.31 -4.85
CA SER A 120 16.49 4.49 -5.53
C SER A 120 14.98 4.64 -5.34
N TYR A 121 14.24 3.52 -5.37
CA TYR A 121 12.82 3.54 -5.08
C TYR A 121 12.53 3.98 -3.63
N LEU A 122 13.27 3.43 -2.67
CA LEU A 122 13.12 3.79 -1.26
C LEU A 122 13.43 5.27 -0.98
N GLU A 123 14.41 5.83 -1.67
CA GLU A 123 14.70 7.27 -1.61
C GLU A 123 13.55 8.11 -2.18
N GLN A 124 12.97 7.70 -3.30
CA GLN A 124 11.81 8.38 -3.88
C GLN A 124 10.59 8.36 -2.95
N VAL A 125 10.34 7.22 -2.29
CA VAL A 125 9.27 7.10 -1.29
C VAL A 125 9.52 8.03 -0.11
N LYS A 126 10.75 8.10 0.42
CA LYS A 126 11.11 9.04 1.50
C LYS A 126 10.91 10.50 1.07
N LEU A 127 11.31 10.85 -0.15
CA LEU A 127 11.12 12.20 -0.69
C LEU A 127 9.65 12.55 -0.93
N SER A 128 8.82 11.59 -1.34
CA SER A 128 7.40 11.81 -1.51
C SER A 128 6.70 12.00 -0.16
N GLN A 129 7.07 11.21 0.84
CA GLN A 129 6.56 11.38 2.21
C GLN A 129 6.97 12.71 2.83
N THR A 130 8.18 13.20 2.55
CA THR A 130 8.60 14.54 2.98
C THR A 130 7.93 15.67 2.21
N LYS A 131 7.50 15.44 0.95
CA LYS A 131 6.72 16.40 0.17
C LYS A 131 5.24 16.42 0.55
N ASP A 132 4.67 15.30 0.97
CA ASP A 132 3.33 15.25 1.59
C ASP A 132 3.29 15.95 2.97
N MET A 133 4.43 16.35 3.51
CA MET A 133 4.53 17.34 4.60
C MET A 133 4.23 18.79 4.14
N SER A 134 3.84 19.04 2.90
CA SER A 134 2.94 20.15 2.59
C SER A 134 1.52 19.77 3.04
N LEU A 135 1.42 19.39 4.31
CA LEU A 135 0.17 19.19 5.03
C LEU A 135 -0.71 20.39 4.75
N THR A 136 -1.92 20.15 4.30
CA THR A 136 -2.95 21.21 4.32
C THR A 136 -2.91 21.85 5.69
N PRO A 137 -3.20 23.15 5.82
CA PRO A 137 -3.20 23.82 7.12
C PRO A 137 -3.93 23.02 8.21
N GLU A 138 -4.99 22.29 7.82
CA GLU A 138 -5.76 21.43 8.72
C GLU A 138 -4.96 20.21 9.23
N LYS A 139 -4.17 19.56 8.36
CA LYS A 139 -3.34 18.42 8.79
C LYS A 139 -2.18 18.86 9.67
N LYS A 140 -1.55 20.02 9.37
CA LYS A 140 -0.53 20.63 10.26
C LYS A 140 -1.11 20.96 11.62
N PHE A 141 -2.34 21.46 11.65
CA PHE A 141 -3.06 21.75 12.87
C PHE A 141 -3.31 20.47 13.68
N VAL A 142 -3.83 19.40 13.08
CA VAL A 142 -4.07 18.11 13.75
C VAL A 142 -2.78 17.48 14.28
N GLU A 143 -1.64 17.61 13.58
CA GLU A 143 -0.35 17.10 14.07
C GLU A 143 0.20 17.92 15.22
N ALA A 144 0.15 19.24 15.13
CA ALA A 144 0.50 20.13 16.25
C ALA A 144 -0.35 19.85 17.49
N LEU A 145 -1.63 19.55 17.28
CA LEU A 145 -2.55 19.15 18.35
C LEU A 145 -2.15 17.81 19.00
N ARG A 146 -1.75 16.83 18.21
CA ARG A 146 -1.25 15.54 18.74
C ARG A 146 0.02 15.73 19.57
N GLU A 147 0.95 16.56 19.12
CA GLU A 147 2.18 16.84 19.86
C GLU A 147 1.91 17.55 21.20
N ILE A 148 0.99 18.51 21.23
CA ILE A 148 0.56 19.20 22.45
C ILE A 148 -0.09 18.22 23.43
N LEU A 149 -1.00 17.35 22.96
CA LEU A 149 -1.65 16.33 23.78
C LEU A 149 -0.66 15.31 24.35
N HIS A 150 0.34 14.90 23.57
CA HIS A 150 1.39 13.99 24.04
C HIS A 150 2.39 14.65 25.01
N SER A 151 2.59 15.94 24.92
CA SER A 151 3.51 16.68 25.80
C SER A 151 2.86 17.20 27.08
N SER A 152 1.53 17.35 27.10
CA SER A 152 0.80 17.84 28.28
C SER A 152 0.53 16.69 29.25
N LYS A 153 1.17 16.76 30.43
CA LYS A 153 0.92 15.86 31.56
C LYS A 153 -0.10 16.42 32.56
N ASN A 154 -0.75 17.54 32.26
CA ASN A 154 -1.63 18.28 33.16
C ASN A 154 -3.09 18.24 32.69
N GLU A 155 -4.01 17.86 33.57
CA GLU A 155 -5.44 17.83 33.29
C GLU A 155 -6.02 19.20 32.92
N GLU A 156 -5.47 20.30 33.47
CA GLU A 156 -5.89 21.66 33.15
C GLU A 156 -5.57 22.06 31.70
N ASP A 157 -4.43 21.63 31.15
CA ASP A 157 -4.06 21.89 29.76
C ASP A 157 -4.94 21.08 28.79
N GLN A 158 -5.36 19.88 29.17
CA GLN A 158 -6.27 19.07 28.39
C GLN A 158 -7.67 19.69 28.30
N GLN A 159 -8.18 20.25 29.42
CA GLN A 159 -9.47 20.95 29.44
C GLN A 159 -9.45 22.24 28.63
N ALA A 160 -8.35 23.04 28.74
CA ALA A 160 -8.19 24.25 27.94
C ALA A 160 -8.18 23.94 26.44
N PHE A 161 -7.56 22.81 26.08
CA PHE A 161 -7.50 22.33 24.71
C PHE A 161 -8.88 21.89 24.17
N ILE A 162 -9.62 21.10 24.93
CA ILE A 162 -10.97 20.67 24.56
C ILE A 162 -11.86 21.89 24.30
N LYS A 163 -11.79 22.88 25.17
CA LYS A 163 -12.57 24.11 25.01
C LYS A 163 -12.18 24.90 23.75
N MET A 164 -10.89 24.99 23.44
CA MET A 164 -10.42 25.64 22.22
C MET A 164 -10.90 24.91 20.94
N MET A 165 -11.04 23.60 21.00
CA MET A 165 -11.58 22.79 19.88
C MET A 165 -13.08 22.97 19.74
N GLU A 166 -13.81 23.08 20.84
CA GLU A 166 -15.24 23.35 20.81
C GLU A 166 -15.54 24.72 20.20
N ASP A 167 -14.82 25.76 20.62
CA ASP A 167 -14.91 27.12 20.08
C ASP A 167 -14.60 27.16 18.56
N TYR A 168 -13.56 26.43 18.12
CA TYR A 168 -13.19 26.34 16.69
C TYR A 168 -14.26 25.60 15.85
N CYS A 169 -14.86 24.55 16.39
CA CYS A 169 -15.93 23.83 15.71
C CYS A 169 -17.19 24.69 15.61
N GLU A 170 -17.54 25.46 16.62
CA GLU A 170 -18.68 26.37 16.58
C GLU A 170 -18.51 27.49 15.54
N GLU A 171 -17.31 28.13 15.46
CA GLU A 171 -17.00 29.14 14.43
C GLU A 171 -17.11 28.58 13.01
N LYS A 172 -16.67 27.34 12.79
CA LYS A 172 -16.76 26.70 11.47
C LYS A 172 -18.19 26.35 11.08
N ILE A 173 -19.00 25.87 12.02
CA ILE A 173 -20.42 25.54 11.77
C ILE A 173 -21.21 26.79 11.38
N ASP A 174 -20.93 27.94 11.99
CA ASP A 174 -21.60 29.18 11.64
C ASP A 174 -21.13 29.76 10.30
N SER A 175 -19.90 29.49 9.87
CA SER A 175 -19.40 29.91 8.54
C SER A 175 -19.98 29.11 7.37
N TYR A 176 -20.67 28.00 7.62
CA TYR A 176 -21.35 27.21 6.58
C TYR A 176 -22.87 27.48 6.50
N LYS A 177 -23.39 28.43 7.31
CA LYS A 177 -24.83 28.78 7.32
C LYS A 177 -25.16 30.03 6.48
N ASP A 178 -24.16 30.71 5.98
CA ASP A 178 -24.25 31.83 5.02
C ASP A 178 -23.89 31.34 3.59
#